data_39bc5b00b2b7c27861c40063cda9e5c1
#
_entry.id   39bc5b00b2b7c27861c40063cda9e5c1
#
_cell.length_a   1.000
_cell.length_b   1.000
_cell.length_c   1.000
_cell.angle_alpha   90.00
_cell.angle_beta   90.00
_cell.angle_gamma   90.00
#
_symmetry.space_group_name_H-M   'P 1'
#
loop_
_entity.id
_entity.type
_entity.pdbx_description
1 polymer ?
#
loop_
_entity_poly.entity_id
_entity_poly.type
_entity_poly.pdbx_seq_one_letter_code
_entity_poly.pdbx_strand_id
1 'polypeptide(L)'
;ILLRRVIKIAHXLXNEFYIPGKKTVIAFALALELSLDETNALLKKAGFVLSDSILFDVIIQYFILKKSYDLNEINAVLHMYDLPVF
;
A
#
# COMPACT_ATOMS: atom_id res chain seq x y z
N ILE A 1 -0.35 -3.42 -17.65
CA ILE A 1 0.89 -4.23 -17.64
C ILE A 1 1.56 -4.15 -16.28
N LEU A 2 1.74 -2.94 -15.76
CA LEU A 2 2.33 -2.79 -14.44
C LEU A 2 1.47 -3.45 -13.38
N LEU A 3 0.16 -3.28 -13.47
CA LEU A 3 -0.75 -3.89 -12.51
C LEU A 3 -0.66 -5.41 -12.56
N ARG A 4 -0.49 -5.96 -13.75
CA ARG A 4 -0.36 -7.40 -13.89
C ARG A 4 0.91 -7.92 -13.20
N ARG A 5 2.02 -7.18 -13.31
CA ARG A 5 3.26 -7.53 -12.63
C ARG A 5 3.08 -7.47 -11.12
N VAL A 6 2.41 -6.45 -10.64
CA VAL A 6 2.18 -6.28 -9.21
C VAL A 6 1.34 -7.43 -8.68
N ILE A 7 0.31 -7.80 -9.40
CA ILE A 7 -0.54 -8.92 -8.97
C ILE A 7 0.28 -10.22 -8.95
N LYS A 8 1.16 -10.41 -9.91
CA LYS A 8 2.02 -11.58 -9.92
C LYS A 8 2.94 -11.63 -8.71
N ILE A 9 3.54 -10.49 -8.38
CA ILE A 9 4.39 -10.39 -7.19
C ILE A 9 3.57 -10.69 -5.93
N ALA A 10 2.38 -10.14 -5.84
CA ALA A 10 1.50 -10.38 -4.71
C ALA A 10 1.12 -11.86 -4.61
N HIS A 11 0.93 -12.52 -5.72
CA HIS A 11 0.67 -13.96 -5.75
C HIS A 11 1.84 -14.78 -5.20
N UNK A 12 2.72 -14.39 -5.52
CA UNK A 12 3.85 -15.01 -5.14
C UNK A 12 4.08 -15.01 -3.75
N LEU A 13 3.82 -13.93 -3.34
CA LEU A 13 3.86 -13.82 -1.88
C LEU A 13 2.71 -14.57 -1.23
N UNK A 14 1.79 -14.63 -1.74
CA UNK A 14 0.76 -15.12 -1.22
C UNK A 14 0.56 -16.42 -1.66
N ASN A 15 1.22 -17.14 -1.48
CA ASN A 15 0.94 -18.54 -1.80
C ASN A 15 0.00 -19.10 -0.73
N GLU A 16 -0.31 -20.37 -0.84
CA GLU A 16 -1.30 -20.94 0.07
C GLU A 16 -0.88 -20.91 1.54
N PHE A 17 0.41 -20.68 1.81
CA PHE A 17 0.93 -20.69 3.18
C PHE A 17 1.36 -19.31 3.66
N TYR A 18 1.32 -18.32 2.83
CA TYR A 18 1.74 -16.97 3.21
C TYR A 18 0.71 -15.96 2.76
N ILE A 19 0.18 -15.24 3.72
CA ILE A 19 -0.80 -14.19 3.44
C ILE A 19 -0.15 -12.88 3.88
N PRO A 20 0.20 -12.01 2.93
CA PRO A 20 0.83 -10.74 3.32
C PRO A 20 -0.14 -9.87 4.08
N GLY A 21 0.39 -9.14 5.05
CA GLY A 21 -0.41 -8.17 5.77
C GLY A 21 -0.71 -6.96 4.92
N LYS A 22 -1.70 -6.20 5.34
CA LYS A 22 -2.12 -5.00 4.62
C LYS A 22 -0.96 -4.02 4.43
N LYS A 23 -0.18 -3.80 5.49
CA LYS A 23 0.94 -2.84 5.43
C LYS A 23 1.99 -3.29 4.41
N THR A 24 2.23 -4.59 4.33
CA THR A 24 3.18 -5.13 3.35
C THR A 24 2.70 -4.87 1.93
N VAL A 25 1.41 -5.10 1.68
CA VAL A 25 0.85 -4.86 0.35
C VAL A 25 0.95 -3.38 0.00
N ILE A 26 0.66 -2.50 0.96
CA ILE A 26 0.78 -1.07 0.73
C ILE A 26 2.24 -0.70 0.42
N ALA A 27 3.19 -1.30 1.14
CA ALA A 27 4.61 -1.02 0.88
C ALA A 27 4.99 -1.37 -0.55
N PHE A 28 4.49 -2.49 -1.07
CA PHE A 28 4.71 -2.84 -2.47
C PHE A 28 4.12 -1.81 -3.42
N ALA A 29 2.89 -1.36 -3.12
CA ALA A 29 2.24 -0.38 -3.97
C ALA A 29 3.04 0.92 -4.02
N LEU A 30 3.56 1.35 -2.88
CA LEU A 30 4.37 2.56 -2.82
C LEU A 30 5.70 2.38 -3.56
N ALA A 31 6.35 1.23 -3.39
CA ALA A 31 7.61 0.97 -4.05
C ALA A 31 7.46 0.95 -5.57
N LEU A 32 6.31 0.48 -6.05
CA LEU A 32 6.04 0.39 -7.48
C LEU A 32 5.36 1.64 -8.02
N GLU A 33 5.11 2.62 -7.15
CA GLU A 33 4.51 3.90 -7.50
C GLU A 33 3.18 3.73 -8.22
N LEU A 34 2.32 2.90 -7.64
CA LEU A 34 1.01 2.62 -8.22
C LEU A 34 0.06 3.79 -7.99
N SER A 35 -0.87 3.95 -8.92
CA SER A 35 -1.97 4.89 -8.72
C SER A 35 -2.89 4.39 -7.61
N LEU A 36 -3.82 5.24 -7.17
CA LEU A 36 -4.77 4.82 -6.14
C LEU A 36 -5.65 3.66 -6.64
N ASP A 37 -6.10 3.72 -7.89
CA ASP A 37 -6.91 2.64 -8.44
C ASP A 37 -6.14 1.33 -8.46
N GLU A 38 -4.87 1.38 -8.87
CA GLU A 38 -4.04 0.19 -8.90
C GLU A 38 -3.77 -0.34 -7.50
N THR A 39 -3.54 0.56 -6.56
CA THR A 39 -3.32 0.18 -5.17
C THR A 39 -4.54 -0.50 -4.60
N ASN A 40 -5.73 0.08 -4.85
CA ASN A 40 -6.97 -0.53 -4.38
C ASN A 40 -7.19 -1.91 -4.98
N ALA A 41 -6.89 -2.07 -6.27
CA ALA A 41 -7.04 -3.37 -6.92
C ALA A 41 -6.11 -4.40 -6.29
N LEU A 42 -4.87 -4.00 -6.02
CA LEU A 42 -3.91 -4.90 -5.39
C LEU A 42 -4.36 -5.30 -3.99
N LEU A 43 -4.80 -4.32 -3.20
CA LEU A 43 -5.27 -4.59 -1.84
C LEU A 43 -6.48 -5.52 -1.86
N LYS A 44 -7.40 -5.29 -2.79
CA LYS A 44 -8.59 -6.13 -2.89
C LYS A 44 -8.22 -7.59 -3.15
N LYS A 45 -7.22 -7.84 -3.99
CA LYS A 45 -6.74 -9.20 -4.23
C LYS A 45 -6.25 -9.86 -2.94
N ALA A 46 -5.68 -9.09 -2.05
CA ALA A 46 -5.19 -9.61 -0.77
C ALA A 46 -6.26 -9.61 0.33
N GLY A 47 -7.46 -9.14 0.01
CA GLY A 47 -8.55 -9.12 0.98
C GLY A 47 -8.61 -7.87 1.83
N PHE A 48 -7.99 -6.77 1.38
CA PHE A 48 -7.93 -5.54 2.14
C PHE A 48 -8.55 -4.38 1.38
N VAL A 49 -8.93 -3.35 2.13
CA VAL A 49 -9.37 -2.08 1.55
C VAL A 49 -8.70 -0.95 2.31
N LEU A 50 -8.56 0.20 1.64
CA LEU A 50 -8.15 1.43 2.32
C LEU A 50 -9.42 2.09 2.87
N SER A 51 -9.40 2.42 4.14
CA SER A 51 -10.56 3.01 4.82
C SER A 51 -10.41 4.52 4.90
N ASP A 52 -11.50 5.22 4.69
CA ASP A 52 -11.50 6.67 4.88
C ASP A 52 -11.61 7.05 6.36
N SER A 53 -11.80 6.06 7.23
CA SER A 53 -11.95 6.29 8.67
C SER A 53 -10.71 5.96 9.47
N ILE A 54 -9.70 5.36 8.84
CA ILE A 54 -8.46 4.99 9.52
C ILE A 54 -7.37 5.98 9.09
N LEU A 55 -6.81 6.69 10.05
CA LEU A 55 -5.87 7.77 9.74
C LEU A 55 -4.66 7.28 8.93
N PHE A 56 -4.11 6.12 9.27
CA PHE A 56 -3.01 5.54 8.49
C PHE A 56 -3.39 5.44 7.01
N ASP A 57 -4.57 4.90 6.74
CA ASP A 57 -5.04 4.71 5.37
C ASP A 57 -5.24 6.03 4.65
N VAL A 58 -5.79 7.02 5.37
CA VAL A 58 -6.02 8.34 4.80
C VAL A 58 -4.70 9.00 4.40
N ILE A 59 -3.69 8.88 5.25
CA ILE A 59 -2.37 9.44 4.95
C ILE A 59 -1.78 8.76 3.70
N ILE A 60 -1.88 7.44 3.62
CA ILE A 60 -1.38 6.70 2.46
C ILE A 60 -2.08 7.17 1.18
N GLN A 61 -3.40 7.30 1.24
CA GLN A 61 -4.15 7.76 0.07
C GLN A 61 -3.72 9.16 -0.35
N TYR A 62 -3.47 10.04 0.62
CA TYR A 62 -3.02 11.39 0.34
C TYR A 62 -1.70 11.37 -0.48
N PHE A 63 -0.73 10.59 -0.02
CA PHE A 63 0.55 10.53 -0.72
C PHE A 63 0.41 9.91 -2.11
N ILE A 64 -0.41 8.89 -2.25
CA ILE A 64 -0.61 8.26 -3.56
C ILE A 64 -1.27 9.23 -4.53
N LEU A 65 -2.28 9.98 -4.06
CA LEU A 65 -2.96 10.95 -4.91
C LEU A 65 -2.03 12.07 -5.34
N LYS A 66 -1.08 12.45 -4.49
CA LYS A 66 -0.10 13.46 -4.83
C LYS A 66 1.07 12.89 -5.64
N LYS A 67 1.08 11.58 -5.84
CA LYS A 67 2.18 10.88 -6.53
C LYS A 67 3.51 11.12 -5.82
N SER A 68 3.47 11.15 -4.52
CA SER A 68 4.65 11.36 -3.68
C SER A 68 4.96 10.05 -2.96
N TYR A 69 5.96 9.34 -3.42
CA TYR A 69 6.23 7.97 -2.99
C TYR A 69 7.50 7.83 -2.14
N ASP A 70 8.02 8.93 -1.65
CA ASP A 70 9.24 8.93 -0.83
C ASP A 70 8.90 8.37 0.57
N LEU A 71 9.41 7.18 0.88
CA LEU A 71 9.14 6.55 2.16
C LEU A 71 9.63 7.36 3.35
N ASN A 72 10.75 8.08 3.18
CA ASN A 72 11.23 8.93 4.27
C ASN A 72 10.19 9.99 4.62
N GLU A 73 9.59 10.59 3.61
CA GLU A 73 8.59 11.61 3.81
C GLU A 73 7.32 11.02 4.41
N ILE A 74 6.89 9.88 3.87
CA ILE A 74 5.69 9.20 4.36
C ILE A 74 5.89 8.80 5.83
N ASN A 75 7.04 8.20 6.14
CA ASN A 75 7.32 7.80 7.52
C ASN A 75 7.38 8.98 8.48
N ALA A 76 7.90 10.13 8.02
CA ALA A 76 7.94 11.31 8.87
C ALA A 76 6.53 11.74 9.26
N VAL A 77 5.60 11.71 8.31
CA VAL A 77 4.22 12.08 8.62
C VAL A 77 3.56 11.04 9.51
N LEU A 78 3.76 9.76 9.21
CA LEU A 78 3.20 8.69 10.04
C LEU A 78 3.71 8.82 11.48
N HIS A 79 5.01 9.05 11.65
CA HIS A 79 5.60 9.19 12.98
C HIS A 79 5.02 10.39 13.72
N MET A 80 4.78 11.48 12.99
CA MET A 80 4.20 12.68 13.59
C MET A 80 2.85 12.38 14.26
N TYR A 81 2.10 11.43 13.72
CA TYR A 81 0.79 11.04 14.25
C TYR A 81 0.85 9.78 15.12
N ASP A 82 2.04 9.35 15.49
CA ASP A 82 2.24 8.15 16.31
C ASP A 82 1.69 6.89 15.66
N LEU A 83 1.79 6.82 14.33
CA LEU A 83 1.32 5.67 13.60
C LEU A 83 2.50 4.77 13.23
N PRO A 84 2.24 3.48 12.93
CA PRO A 84 3.31 2.59 12.50
C PRO A 84 3.96 3.11 11.22
N VAL A 85 5.26 2.95 11.12
CA VAL A 85 6.01 3.37 9.93
C VAL A 85 6.44 2.14 9.12
N PHE A 86 6.82 2.41 7.88
CA PHE A 86 7.32 1.35 7.01
C PHE A 86 8.76 0.97 7.30
#